data_e5efe6b3f8e574cdc812eb93644c81d8
#
_entry.id   e5efe6b3f8e574cdc812eb93644c81d8
#
_cell.length_a   1.000
_cell.length_b   1.000
_cell.length_c   1.000
_cell.angle_alpha   90.00
_cell.angle_beta   90.00
_cell.angle_gamma   90.00
#
_symmetry.space_group_name_H-M   'P 1'
#
loop_
_entity.id
_entity.type
_entity.pdbx_description
1 polymer ?
#
loop_
_entity_poly.entity_id
_entity_poly.type
_entity_poly.pdbx_seq_one_letter_code
_entity_poly.pdbx_strand_id
1 'polypeptide(L)'
;MRIRGKELIGRKVLLEPDKEVLGEVHDLLVDYEHHVLLGLLLSPVWSSKAPVVPFQMVHGLSGDTISVWDMRPSSHLSQRMAELLDRPKVLGSLLTLPEGVPLGVLAGVTLEASTGAIVGYIVGSEDPKQDLFLTVSPNRLHSLLDDQFRYDQHIKPSFPAALFNQGG
;
A
#
# COMPACT_ATOMS: atom_id res chain seq x y z
N MET A 1 -2.91 13.48 -11.68
CA MET A 1 -3.44 12.26 -12.31
C MET A 1 -3.65 11.19 -11.23
N ARG A 2 -4.82 10.67 -11.17
CA ARG A 2 -5.15 9.62 -10.21
C ARG A 2 -4.92 8.26 -10.84
N ILE A 3 -4.31 7.36 -10.06
CA ILE A 3 -4.07 5.98 -10.49
C ILE A 3 -4.47 5.03 -9.36
N ARG A 4 -4.76 3.80 -9.73
CA ARG A 4 -4.94 2.73 -8.74
C ARG A 4 -3.59 2.15 -8.37
N GLY A 5 -3.43 1.79 -7.09
CA GLY A 5 -2.18 1.20 -6.63
C GLY A 5 -1.79 -0.06 -7.40
N LYS A 6 -2.76 -0.88 -7.77
CA LYS A 6 -2.51 -2.10 -8.54
C LYS A 6 -1.85 -1.85 -9.91
N GLU A 7 -2.01 -0.65 -10.47
CA GLU A 7 -1.38 -0.30 -11.75
C GLU A 7 0.14 -0.12 -11.62
N LEU A 8 0.65 0.04 -10.41
CA LEU A 8 2.08 0.10 -10.15
C LEU A 8 2.71 -1.28 -10.01
N ILE A 9 1.93 -2.28 -9.66
CA ILE A 9 2.42 -3.65 -9.46
C ILE A 9 2.89 -4.24 -10.79
N GLY A 10 4.06 -4.85 -10.79
CA GLY A 10 4.66 -5.47 -11.97
C GLY A 10 5.48 -4.53 -12.84
N ARG A 11 5.47 -3.22 -12.57
CA ARG A 11 6.28 -2.28 -13.33
C ARG A 11 7.76 -2.39 -12.94
N LYS A 12 8.62 -2.24 -13.92
CA LYS A 12 10.07 -2.17 -13.69
C LYS A 12 10.45 -0.81 -13.16
N VAL A 13 11.32 -0.79 -12.16
CA VAL A 13 11.85 0.44 -11.58
C VAL A 13 13.25 0.68 -12.12
N LEU A 14 13.44 1.83 -12.75
CA LEU A 14 14.69 2.21 -13.38
C LEU A 14 15.33 3.38 -12.65
N LEU A 15 16.60 3.22 -12.29
CA LEU A 15 17.38 4.29 -11.67
C LEU A 15 18.02 5.15 -12.74
N GLU A 16 17.66 6.42 -12.77
CA GLU A 16 18.23 7.38 -13.70
C GLU A 16 19.59 7.89 -13.19
N PRO A 17 20.53 8.35 -14.08
CA PRO A 17 20.34 8.48 -15.54
C PRO A 17 20.64 7.21 -16.34
N ASP A 18 21.29 6.24 -15.74
CA ASP A 18 21.79 5.06 -16.47
C ASP A 18 20.72 4.03 -16.81
N LYS A 19 19.51 4.23 -16.31
CA LYS A 19 18.37 3.31 -16.46
C LYS A 19 18.67 1.91 -15.93
N GLU A 20 19.44 1.85 -14.84
CA GLU A 20 19.70 0.59 -14.15
C GLU A 20 18.39 0.01 -13.62
N VAL A 21 18.12 -1.23 -13.96
CA VAL A 21 16.92 -1.92 -13.48
C VAL A 21 17.13 -2.33 -12.03
N LEU A 22 16.32 -1.78 -11.14
CA LEU A 22 16.38 -2.08 -9.71
C LEU A 22 15.54 -3.30 -9.33
N GLY A 23 14.50 -3.59 -10.09
CA GLY A 23 13.58 -4.68 -9.87
C GLY A 23 12.19 -4.36 -10.38
N GLU A 24 11.24 -5.19 -10.02
CA GLU A 24 9.82 -4.98 -10.32
C GLU A 24 9.05 -4.72 -9.02
N VAL A 25 8.05 -3.86 -9.10
CA VAL A 25 7.18 -3.61 -7.96
C VAL A 25 6.34 -4.85 -7.69
N HIS A 26 6.47 -5.41 -6.49
CA HIS A 26 5.64 -6.53 -6.10
C HIS A 26 4.62 -6.17 -5.03
N ASP A 27 4.83 -5.05 -4.33
CA ASP A 27 3.90 -4.59 -3.30
C ASP A 27 4.08 -3.10 -3.02
N LEU A 28 3.13 -2.52 -2.31
CA LEU A 28 3.11 -1.10 -1.94
C LEU A 28 3.24 -0.94 -0.43
N LEU A 29 4.03 0.03 -0.01
CA LEU A 29 4.15 0.40 1.38
C LEU A 29 3.29 1.63 1.64
N VAL A 30 2.10 1.41 2.20
CA VAL A 30 1.11 2.46 2.44
C VAL A 30 1.10 2.84 3.91
N ASP A 31 1.16 4.13 4.16
CA ASP A 31 0.96 4.69 5.49
C ASP A 31 -0.52 5.02 5.66
N TYR A 32 -1.24 4.16 6.40
CA TYR A 32 -2.67 4.31 6.62
C TYR A 32 -3.01 5.37 7.69
N GLU A 33 -2.04 5.81 8.46
CA GLU A 33 -2.23 6.90 9.42
C GLU A 33 -2.21 8.26 8.74
N HIS A 34 -1.34 8.41 7.74
CA HIS A 34 -1.17 9.67 7.01
C HIS A 34 -1.77 9.63 5.60
N HIS A 35 -2.32 8.50 5.19
CA HIS A 35 -2.95 8.28 3.88
C HIS A 35 -2.03 8.66 2.72
N VAL A 36 -0.87 8.03 2.69
CA VAL A 36 0.12 8.27 1.65
C VAL A 36 0.85 6.98 1.28
N LEU A 37 1.16 6.84 0.00
CA LEU A 37 2.06 5.80 -0.48
C LEU A 37 3.49 6.23 -0.19
N LEU A 38 4.18 5.55 0.71
CA LEU A 38 5.55 5.87 1.10
C LEU A 38 6.59 5.21 0.23
N GLY A 39 6.35 4.01 -0.21
CA GLY A 39 7.37 3.28 -0.94
C GLY A 39 6.83 2.16 -1.81
N LEU A 40 7.73 1.67 -2.65
CA LEU A 40 7.48 0.54 -3.53
C LEU A 40 8.37 -0.60 -3.07
N LEU A 41 7.76 -1.76 -2.79
CA LEU A 41 8.49 -2.97 -2.45
C LEU A 41 8.85 -3.70 -3.73
N LEU A 42 10.14 -3.89 -3.95
CA LEU A 42 10.63 -4.56 -5.14
C LEU A 42 10.86 -6.04 -4.89
N SER A 43 10.56 -6.86 -5.88
CA SER A 43 10.97 -8.25 -5.86
C SER A 43 12.49 -8.33 -5.90
N PRO A 44 13.12 -9.20 -5.10
CA PRO A 44 14.57 -9.37 -5.11
C PRO A 44 14.98 -10.02 -6.44
N VAL A 45 15.50 -9.23 -7.38
CA VAL A 45 15.88 -9.79 -8.67
C VAL A 45 17.37 -10.11 -8.72
N TRP A 46 18.25 -9.17 -8.46
CA TRP A 46 19.69 -9.41 -8.64
C TRP A 46 20.57 -8.77 -7.58
N SER A 47 19.97 -7.98 -6.71
CA SER A 47 20.74 -7.21 -5.74
C SER A 47 19.95 -7.16 -4.44
N SER A 48 20.61 -7.52 -3.37
CA SER A 48 20.07 -7.39 -2.00
C SER A 48 19.98 -5.93 -1.55
N LYS A 49 20.29 -4.99 -2.43
CA LYS A 49 20.34 -3.57 -2.09
C LYS A 49 18.99 -2.91 -2.30
N ALA A 50 18.32 -2.59 -1.26
CA ALA A 50 17.10 -1.81 -1.19
C ALA A 50 15.85 -2.54 -1.71
N PRO A 51 15.20 -3.31 -0.85
CA PRO A 51 13.90 -3.88 -1.16
C PRO A 51 12.79 -2.81 -1.25
N VAL A 52 13.05 -1.59 -0.80
CA VAL A 52 12.06 -0.51 -0.78
C VAL A 52 12.60 0.71 -1.47
N VAL A 53 11.86 1.22 -2.45
CA VAL A 53 12.14 2.49 -3.11
C VAL A 53 11.16 3.54 -2.58
N PRO A 54 11.63 4.66 -2.01
CA PRO A 54 10.74 5.72 -1.56
C PRO A 54 9.92 6.29 -2.72
N PHE A 55 8.63 6.43 -2.56
CA PHE A 55 7.77 6.96 -3.62
C PHE A 55 8.11 8.41 -3.98
N GLN A 56 8.60 9.19 -3.03
CA GLN A 56 9.02 10.57 -3.31
C GLN A 56 10.19 10.67 -4.30
N MET A 57 10.91 9.58 -4.53
CA MET A 57 12.00 9.52 -5.52
C MET A 57 11.51 9.22 -6.94
N VAL A 58 10.24 8.90 -7.08
CA VAL A 58 9.63 8.65 -8.39
C VAL A 58 9.46 9.99 -9.10
N HIS A 59 10.02 10.09 -10.30
CA HIS A 59 9.84 11.28 -11.11
C HIS A 59 9.10 11.03 -12.42
N GLY A 60 8.87 9.79 -12.77
CA GLY A 60 8.16 9.44 -13.99
C GLY A 60 7.46 8.10 -13.94
N LEU A 61 6.23 8.08 -14.42
CA LEU A 61 5.46 6.86 -14.64
C LEU A 61 5.17 6.80 -16.13
N SER A 62 5.78 5.85 -16.83
CA SER A 62 5.64 5.75 -18.28
C SER A 62 5.46 4.31 -18.69
N GLY A 63 4.32 4.00 -19.29
CA GLY A 63 4.03 2.65 -19.75
C GLY A 63 4.13 1.63 -18.64
N ASP A 64 5.07 0.72 -18.77
CA ASP A 64 5.32 -0.35 -17.82
C ASP A 64 6.54 -0.10 -16.92
N THR A 65 7.05 1.13 -16.88
CA THR A 65 8.23 1.49 -16.11
C THR A 65 7.96 2.61 -15.11
N ILE A 66 8.81 2.67 -14.09
CA ILE A 66 8.84 3.74 -13.09
C ILE A 66 10.27 4.25 -13.02
N SER A 67 10.46 5.54 -13.24
CA SER A 67 11.78 6.17 -13.19
C SER A 67 12.01 6.83 -11.84
N VAL A 68 13.17 6.55 -11.24
CA VAL A 68 13.58 7.14 -9.97
C VAL A 68 14.99 7.75 -10.10
N TRP A 69 15.24 8.87 -9.40
CA TRP A 69 16.53 9.55 -9.48
C TRP A 69 17.51 9.10 -8.40
N ASP A 70 17.04 9.04 -7.16
CA ASP A 70 17.89 8.73 -6.01
C ASP A 70 17.16 7.79 -5.08
N MET A 71 17.90 6.87 -4.48
CA MET A 71 17.36 5.90 -3.55
C MET A 71 17.68 6.21 -2.10
N ARG A 72 18.30 7.36 -1.83
CA ARG A 72 18.67 7.73 -0.47
C ARG A 72 17.56 8.53 0.19
N PRO A 73 16.69 7.88 0.96
CA PRO A 73 15.69 8.62 1.72
C PRO A 73 16.33 9.40 2.87
N SER A 74 15.65 10.42 3.37
CA SER A 74 16.02 11.04 4.62
C SER A 74 15.99 10.02 5.75
N SER A 75 16.75 10.27 6.82
CA SER A 75 16.74 9.37 7.98
C SER A 75 15.34 9.21 8.58
N HIS A 76 14.56 10.29 8.56
CA HIS A 76 13.20 10.29 9.07
C HIS A 76 12.28 9.39 8.23
N LEU A 77 12.37 9.49 6.90
CA LEU A 77 11.61 8.65 6.00
C LEU A 77 12.03 7.18 6.10
N SER A 78 13.33 6.91 6.20
CA SER A 78 13.85 5.55 6.36
C SER A 78 13.32 4.90 7.63
N GLN A 79 13.29 5.64 8.73
CA GLN A 79 12.75 5.15 10.00
C GLN A 79 11.27 4.83 9.89
N ARG A 80 10.49 5.72 9.26
CA ARG A 80 9.06 5.50 9.09
C ARG A 80 8.76 4.29 8.21
N MET A 81 9.51 4.12 7.13
CA MET A 81 9.36 2.94 6.27
C MET A 81 9.67 1.65 7.03
N ALA A 82 10.74 1.64 7.83
CA ALA A 82 11.09 0.47 8.64
C ALA A 82 9.98 0.14 9.65
N GLU A 83 9.41 1.13 10.31
CA GLU A 83 8.29 0.93 11.23
C GLU A 83 7.10 0.29 10.54
N LEU A 84 6.75 0.77 9.33
CA LEU A 84 5.62 0.23 8.58
C LEU A 84 5.88 -1.18 8.05
N LEU A 85 7.12 -1.49 7.71
CA LEU A 85 7.48 -2.84 7.25
C LEU A 85 7.32 -3.89 8.36
N ASP A 86 7.49 -3.48 9.61
CA ASP A 86 7.33 -4.38 10.76
C ASP A 86 5.87 -4.56 11.17
N ARG A 87 4.96 -3.78 10.61
CA ARG A 87 3.53 -3.87 10.92
C ARG A 87 2.83 -4.86 10.00
N PRO A 88 1.73 -5.49 10.48
CA PRO A 88 0.89 -6.30 9.59
C PRO A 88 0.35 -5.46 8.45
N LYS A 89 0.25 -6.06 7.28
CA LYS A 89 -0.36 -5.40 6.14
C LYS A 89 -1.85 -5.21 6.38
N VAL A 90 -2.35 -4.02 6.07
CA VAL A 90 -3.77 -3.70 6.17
C VAL A 90 -4.51 -4.11 4.90
N LEU A 91 -3.85 -4.01 3.76
CA LEU A 91 -4.42 -4.42 2.48
C LEU A 91 -4.69 -5.92 2.49
N GLY A 92 -5.88 -6.32 2.07
CA GLY A 92 -6.35 -7.69 2.11
C GLY A 92 -7.13 -8.04 3.37
N SER A 93 -7.21 -7.13 4.35
CA SER A 93 -7.92 -7.41 5.61
C SER A 93 -9.43 -7.25 5.45
N LEU A 94 -10.13 -8.02 6.25
CA LEU A 94 -11.58 -7.90 6.40
C LEU A 94 -11.91 -6.69 7.26
N LEU A 95 -12.74 -5.80 6.72
CA LEU A 95 -13.25 -4.63 7.44
C LEU A 95 -14.64 -4.95 7.99
N THR A 96 -14.85 -4.63 9.25
CA THR A 96 -16.15 -4.80 9.91
C THR A 96 -16.66 -3.45 10.42
N LEU A 97 -17.98 -3.30 10.38
CA LEU A 97 -18.64 -2.18 11.02
C LEU A 97 -18.62 -2.34 12.55
N PRO A 98 -18.83 -1.26 13.33
CA PRO A 98 -18.82 -1.36 14.79
C PRO A 98 -19.76 -2.41 15.36
N GLU A 99 -20.85 -2.71 14.65
CA GLU A 99 -21.83 -3.72 15.05
C GLU A 99 -21.37 -5.16 14.76
N GLY A 100 -20.18 -5.34 14.21
CA GLY A 100 -19.66 -6.64 13.83
C GLY A 100 -20.12 -7.12 12.45
N VAL A 101 -20.85 -6.31 11.71
CA VAL A 101 -21.28 -6.65 10.35
C VAL A 101 -20.12 -6.46 9.39
N PRO A 102 -19.78 -7.48 8.58
CA PRO A 102 -18.71 -7.34 7.59
C PRO A 102 -19.03 -6.27 6.55
N LEU A 103 -18.08 -5.35 6.33
CA LEU A 103 -18.17 -4.36 5.26
C LEU A 103 -17.59 -4.90 3.95
N GLY A 104 -16.52 -5.65 4.05
CA GLY A 104 -15.80 -6.19 2.91
C GLY A 104 -14.31 -6.31 3.16
N VAL A 105 -13.57 -6.56 2.10
CA VAL A 105 -12.11 -6.72 2.13
C VAL A 105 -11.45 -5.49 1.55
N LEU A 106 -10.46 -4.94 2.22
CA LEU A 106 -9.67 -3.82 1.70
C LEU A 106 -8.84 -4.32 0.51
N ALA A 107 -9.27 -3.97 -0.70
CA ALA A 107 -8.75 -4.54 -1.94
C ALA A 107 -7.69 -3.66 -2.61
N GLY A 108 -7.64 -2.37 -2.31
CA GLY A 108 -6.69 -1.49 -2.97
C GLY A 108 -6.81 -0.04 -2.58
N VAL A 109 -5.99 0.77 -3.23
CA VAL A 109 -5.93 2.22 -3.02
C VAL A 109 -5.99 2.95 -4.35
N THR A 110 -6.53 4.15 -4.32
CA THR A 110 -6.44 5.13 -5.41
C THR A 110 -5.59 6.28 -4.91
N LEU A 111 -4.62 6.70 -5.68
CA LEU A 111 -3.68 7.72 -5.25
C LEU A 111 -3.44 8.78 -6.33
N GLU A 112 -2.96 9.94 -5.89
CA GLU A 112 -2.45 10.97 -6.77
C GLU A 112 -1.03 10.61 -7.19
N ALA A 113 -0.80 10.43 -8.48
CA ALA A 113 0.47 9.94 -9.01
C ALA A 113 1.64 10.88 -8.74
N SER A 114 1.39 12.19 -8.65
CA SER A 114 2.45 13.17 -8.43
C SER A 114 2.95 13.25 -6.98
N THR A 115 2.12 12.88 -6.02
CA THR A 115 2.43 13.06 -4.59
C THR A 115 2.40 11.77 -3.79
N GLY A 116 1.73 10.73 -4.28
CA GLY A 116 1.47 9.52 -3.51
C GLY A 116 0.32 9.65 -2.53
N ALA A 117 -0.34 10.81 -2.45
CA ALA A 117 -1.47 11.00 -1.55
C ALA A 117 -2.61 10.04 -1.89
N ILE A 118 -3.09 9.32 -0.90
CA ILE A 118 -4.23 8.40 -1.08
C ILE A 118 -5.51 9.23 -1.12
N VAL A 119 -6.25 9.08 -2.19
CA VAL A 119 -7.52 9.80 -2.38
C VAL A 119 -8.74 8.92 -2.13
N GLY A 120 -8.56 7.61 -2.09
CA GLY A 120 -9.62 6.67 -1.80
C GLY A 120 -9.09 5.28 -1.55
N TYR A 121 -9.90 4.49 -0.87
CA TYR A 121 -9.64 3.07 -0.63
C TYR A 121 -10.72 2.24 -1.32
N ILE A 122 -10.33 1.12 -1.86
CA ILE A 122 -11.23 0.23 -2.58
C ILE A 122 -11.54 -0.94 -1.65
N VAL A 123 -12.82 -1.13 -1.36
CA VAL A 123 -13.30 -2.24 -0.53
C VAL A 123 -14.09 -3.17 -1.43
N GLY A 124 -13.66 -4.42 -1.51
CA GLY A 124 -14.32 -5.45 -2.30
C GLY A 124 -15.25 -6.31 -1.46
N SER A 125 -16.13 -7.05 -2.13
CA SER A 125 -16.98 -8.02 -1.47
C SER A 125 -16.16 -9.16 -0.86
N GLU A 126 -16.62 -9.71 0.27
CA GLU A 126 -16.08 -10.94 0.83
C GLU A 126 -16.29 -12.14 -0.09
N ASP A 127 -17.38 -12.14 -0.84
CA ASP A 127 -17.69 -13.22 -1.75
C ASP A 127 -16.93 -13.01 -3.06
N PRO A 128 -15.95 -13.88 -3.39
CA PRO A 128 -15.18 -13.75 -4.62
C PRO A 128 -16.02 -13.89 -5.88
N LYS A 129 -17.24 -14.39 -5.78
CA LYS A 129 -18.16 -14.48 -6.90
C LYS A 129 -18.88 -13.17 -7.20
N GLN A 130 -18.86 -12.22 -6.24
CA GLN A 130 -19.47 -10.92 -6.43
C GLN A 130 -18.38 -9.90 -6.77
N ASP A 131 -18.44 -9.36 -7.96
CA ASP A 131 -17.51 -8.35 -8.43
C ASP A 131 -18.03 -6.95 -8.05
N LEU A 132 -18.19 -6.74 -6.75
CA LEU A 132 -18.71 -5.50 -6.19
C LEU A 132 -17.60 -4.78 -5.42
N PHE A 133 -17.41 -3.49 -5.73
CA PHE A 133 -16.42 -2.65 -5.11
C PHE A 133 -17.05 -1.35 -4.61
N LEU A 134 -16.60 -0.93 -3.44
CA LEU A 134 -17.00 0.31 -2.80
C LEU A 134 -15.76 1.19 -2.63
N THR A 135 -15.87 2.47 -2.94
CA THR A 135 -14.80 3.43 -2.65
C THR A 135 -15.07 4.11 -1.31
N VAL A 136 -14.07 4.09 -0.45
CA VAL A 136 -14.15 4.68 0.89
C VAL A 136 -13.13 5.80 0.99
N SER A 137 -13.54 6.95 1.54
CA SER A 137 -12.63 8.08 1.76
C SER A 137 -11.58 7.73 2.82
N PRO A 138 -10.41 8.41 2.80
CA PRO A 138 -9.39 8.18 3.82
C PRO A 138 -9.88 8.37 5.25
N ASN A 139 -10.67 9.41 5.50
CA ASN A 139 -11.22 9.67 6.83
C ASN A 139 -12.16 8.57 7.30
N ARG A 140 -12.97 8.04 6.40
CA ARG A 140 -13.89 6.95 6.73
C ARG A 140 -13.14 5.67 7.04
N LEU A 141 -12.11 5.35 6.29
CA LEU A 141 -11.28 4.18 6.57
C LEU A 141 -10.59 4.32 7.91
N HIS A 142 -10.06 5.48 8.23
CA HIS A 142 -9.41 5.75 9.50
C HIS A 142 -10.36 5.44 10.67
N SER A 143 -11.60 5.92 10.61
CA SER A 143 -12.60 5.63 11.63
C SER A 143 -12.90 4.14 11.74
N LEU A 144 -13.03 3.44 10.62
CA LEU A 144 -13.30 2.00 10.61
C LEU A 144 -12.14 1.19 11.21
N LEU A 145 -10.91 1.56 10.89
CA LEU A 145 -9.73 0.89 11.44
C LEU A 145 -9.58 1.15 12.94
N ASP A 146 -9.85 2.37 13.40
CA ASP A 146 -9.80 2.70 14.82
C ASP A 146 -10.83 1.90 15.61
N ASP A 147 -12.04 1.80 15.11
CA ASP A 147 -13.10 1.02 15.74
C ASP A 147 -12.73 -0.47 15.79
N GLN A 148 -12.14 -0.98 14.71
CA GLN A 148 -11.71 -2.36 14.65
C GLN A 148 -10.55 -2.62 15.61
N PHE A 149 -9.58 -1.74 15.73
CA PHE A 149 -8.50 -1.87 16.70
C PHE A 149 -9.01 -1.86 18.14
N ARG A 150 -9.98 -1.01 18.47
CA ARG A 150 -10.58 -1.00 19.80
C ARG A 150 -11.29 -2.30 20.12
N TYR A 151 -12.05 -2.82 19.18
CA TYR A 151 -12.73 -4.09 19.31
C TYR A 151 -11.72 -5.22 19.54
N ASP A 152 -10.66 -5.23 18.75
CA ASP A 152 -9.62 -6.23 18.79
C ASP A 152 -8.87 -6.24 20.12
N GLN A 153 -8.64 -5.09 20.74
CA GLN A 153 -8.00 -5.00 22.04
C GLN A 153 -8.83 -5.63 23.16
N HIS A 154 -10.14 -5.62 23.03
CA HIS A 154 -11.04 -6.19 24.05
C HIS A 154 -11.17 -7.71 23.97
N ILE A 155 -10.99 -8.30 22.81
CA ILE A 155 -11.26 -9.73 22.57
C ILE A 155 -9.97 -10.53 22.36
N LYS A 156 -8.80 -9.92 22.44
CA LYS A 156 -7.52 -10.49 21.99
C LYS A 156 -7.54 -10.94 20.52
N PRO A 157 -7.97 -10.22 19.58
CA PRO A 157 -7.69 -10.62 18.21
C PRO A 157 -6.32 -10.12 17.86
N SER A 158 -5.51 -10.97 17.44
CA SER A 158 -4.50 -10.57 16.51
C SER A 158 -5.21 -10.11 15.25
N PHE A 159 -4.86 -8.99 14.70
CA PHE A 159 -5.18 -8.69 13.33
C PHE A 159 -4.83 -9.94 12.53
N PRO A 160 -5.76 -10.53 11.78
CA PRO A 160 -5.49 -11.82 11.17
C PRO A 160 -4.46 -11.66 10.06
N ALA A 161 -3.20 -11.81 10.43
CA ALA A 161 -2.08 -11.68 9.50
C ALA A 161 -2.25 -12.56 8.26
N ALA A 162 -2.96 -13.67 8.38
CA ALA A 162 -3.25 -14.56 7.28
C ALA A 162 -4.11 -13.92 6.17
N LEU A 163 -4.82 -12.85 6.47
CA LEU A 163 -5.64 -12.12 5.48
C LEU A 163 -4.85 -11.04 4.75
N PHE A 164 -3.61 -10.81 5.13
CA PHE A 164 -2.79 -9.71 4.63
C PHE A 164 -1.72 -10.13 3.64
N ASN A 165 -1.94 -11.15 2.88
CA ASN A 165 -0.92 -11.69 2.00
C ASN A 165 -1.02 -11.19 0.56
N GLN A 166 -1.90 -10.25 0.28
CA GLN A 166 -2.12 -9.78 -1.08
C GLN A 166 -1.76 -8.32 -1.22
N GLY A 167 -0.86 -8.02 -2.12
CA GLY A 167 -0.63 -6.68 -2.60
C GLY A 167 -1.84 -6.16 -3.37
N GLY A 168 -2.20 -4.93 -3.14
CA GLY A 168 -3.39 -4.33 -3.70
C GLY A 168 -3.44 -4.13 -5.19
#